data_b7f02f7890f9ed933cb3fbf02df83a13
#
_entry.id   b7f02f7890f9ed933cb3fbf02df83a13
#
_cell.length_a   1.000
_cell.length_b   1.000
_cell.length_c   1.000
_cell.angle_alpha   90.00
_cell.angle_beta   90.00
_cell.angle_gamma   90.00
#
_symmetry.space_group_name_H-M   'P 1'
#
loop_
_entity.id
_entity.type
_entity.pdbx_description
1 polymer ?
#
loop_
_entity_poly.entity_id
_entity_poly.type
_entity_poly.pdbx_seq_one_letter_code
_entity_poly.pdbx_strand_id
1 'polypeptide(L)'
;MIAVTIPAHNEADLIGKCLQSILVAAAHPHLFGERVEIHVALDRCSDGTGAIARAHGARTVTTSGGVGIARAAAASAAIARGARWLAFTDADTCVPPDWLSAQLDCAADVFCGVVEVTDWHDFRPETRQAFLTKEIRRDGHPHVHGANLGMSVAAYVAAGGFSALKCSEDVALVSALERAGMQIARLVKPVVNTSARRIARATGGFSDHLARLEMAVLAGEPVLGNQV
;
A
#
# COMPACT_ATOMS: atom_id res chain seq x y z
N MET A 1 15.20 8.08 -10.40
CA MET A 1 14.81 8.19 -8.98
C MET A 1 13.56 7.36 -8.72
N ILE A 2 13.56 6.57 -7.66
CA ILE A 2 12.40 5.84 -7.16
C ILE A 2 11.69 6.73 -6.12
N ALA A 3 10.37 6.75 -6.11
CA ALA A 3 9.62 7.45 -5.10
C ALA A 3 8.71 6.49 -4.33
N VAL A 4 8.76 6.53 -3.00
CA VAL A 4 7.80 5.85 -2.13
C VAL A 4 6.73 6.85 -1.72
N THR A 5 5.47 6.53 -1.94
CA THR A 5 4.33 7.42 -1.68
C THR A 5 3.39 6.80 -0.64
N ILE A 6 3.05 7.59 0.37
CA ILE A 6 2.35 7.14 1.57
C ILE A 6 1.21 8.10 1.88
N PRO A 7 -0.06 7.66 1.86
CA PRO A 7 -1.16 8.41 2.43
C PRO A 7 -1.14 8.26 3.96
N ALA A 8 -1.37 9.34 4.71
CA ALA A 8 -1.40 9.29 6.17
C ALA A 8 -2.53 10.14 6.73
N HIS A 9 -3.31 9.58 7.68
CA HIS A 9 -4.31 10.28 8.46
C HIS A 9 -4.19 9.90 9.93
N ASN A 10 -3.54 10.77 10.75
CA ASN A 10 -3.31 10.55 12.17
C ASN A 10 -2.63 9.21 12.49
N GLU A 11 -1.41 9.03 11.98
CA GLU A 11 -0.62 7.80 12.08
C GLU A 11 0.65 7.96 12.94
N ALA A 12 0.65 8.89 13.89
CA ALA A 12 1.82 9.19 14.71
C ALA A 12 2.43 7.95 15.40
N ASP A 13 1.59 6.97 15.76
CA ASP A 13 2.02 5.75 16.46
C ASP A 13 2.73 4.74 15.56
N LEU A 14 2.44 4.72 14.26
CA LEU A 14 2.88 3.66 13.34
C LEU A 14 3.81 4.16 12.24
N ILE A 15 3.66 5.40 11.77
CA ILE A 15 4.40 5.92 10.63
C ILE A 15 5.93 5.88 10.83
N GLY A 16 6.42 6.00 12.05
CA GLY A 16 7.85 5.92 12.33
C GLY A 16 8.45 4.56 11.96
N LYS A 17 7.76 3.46 12.30
CA LYS A 17 8.18 2.09 11.95
C LYS A 17 8.08 1.85 10.44
N CYS A 18 7.02 2.33 9.80
CA CYS A 18 6.85 2.29 8.36
C CYS A 18 8.05 2.95 7.66
N LEU A 19 8.36 4.20 8.00
CA LEU A 19 9.45 4.96 7.39
C LEU A 19 10.81 4.31 7.63
N GLN A 20 11.07 3.78 8.82
CA GLN A 20 12.30 3.05 9.12
C GLN A 20 12.46 1.83 8.22
N SER A 21 11.40 1.05 7.99
CA SER A 21 11.44 -0.12 7.10
C SER A 21 11.74 0.28 5.65
N ILE A 22 11.17 1.39 5.18
CA ILE A 22 11.41 1.93 3.84
C ILE A 22 12.86 2.41 3.70
N LEU A 23 13.43 3.05 4.71
CA LEU A 23 14.84 3.47 4.69
C LEU A 23 15.79 2.28 4.57
N VAL A 24 15.46 1.15 5.23
CA VAL A 24 16.20 -0.10 5.06
C VAL A 24 16.09 -0.62 3.62
N ALA A 25 14.87 -0.66 3.06
CA ALA A 25 14.66 -1.07 1.67
C ALA A 25 15.34 -0.14 0.66
N ALA A 26 15.40 1.17 0.95
CA ALA A 26 16.08 2.16 0.12
C ALA A 26 17.61 1.99 0.09
N ALA A 27 18.19 1.35 1.10
CA ALA A 27 19.62 1.05 1.18
C ALA A 27 19.98 -0.32 0.56
N HIS A 28 19.02 -1.02 -0.06
CA HIS A 28 19.28 -2.36 -0.61
C HIS A 28 20.30 -2.33 -1.74
N PRO A 29 21.35 -3.22 -1.74
CA PRO A 29 22.44 -3.18 -2.71
C PRO A 29 21.99 -3.27 -4.19
N HIS A 30 20.91 -4.03 -4.48
CA HIS A 30 20.37 -4.17 -5.84
C HIS A 30 19.69 -2.90 -6.38
N LEU A 31 19.59 -1.84 -5.60
CA LEU A 31 19.22 -0.52 -6.11
C LEU A 31 20.42 0.24 -6.70
N PHE A 32 21.63 -0.29 -6.56
CA PHE A 32 22.87 0.26 -7.12
C PHE A 32 23.07 1.77 -6.80
N GLY A 33 22.63 2.20 -5.62
CA GLY A 33 22.70 3.59 -5.19
C GLY A 33 21.70 4.51 -5.86
N GLU A 34 20.68 3.98 -6.57
CA GLU A 34 19.62 4.82 -7.12
C GLU A 34 18.91 5.58 -5.99
N ARG A 35 18.74 6.87 -6.19
CA ARG A 35 18.10 7.76 -5.22
C ARG A 35 16.65 7.35 -4.97
N VAL A 36 16.30 7.17 -3.70
CA VAL A 36 14.95 6.94 -3.23
C VAL A 36 14.46 8.19 -2.47
N GLU A 37 13.27 8.71 -2.81
CA GLU A 37 12.61 9.76 -2.04
C GLU A 37 11.28 9.25 -1.47
N ILE A 38 10.98 9.65 -0.23
CA ILE A 38 9.73 9.31 0.45
C ILE A 38 8.82 10.53 0.44
N HIS A 39 7.59 10.37 -0.03
CA HIS A 39 6.56 11.38 -0.13
C HIS A 39 5.34 10.98 0.71
N VAL A 40 5.04 11.73 1.76
CA VAL A 40 3.91 11.49 2.67
C VAL A 40 2.84 12.52 2.43
N ALA A 41 1.64 12.09 2.04
CA ALA A 41 0.47 12.95 1.96
C ALA A 41 -0.28 12.94 3.29
N LEU A 42 -0.29 14.09 3.96
CA LEU A 42 -0.94 14.31 5.25
C LEU A 42 -2.40 14.70 5.02
N ASP A 43 -3.31 13.73 5.06
CA ASP A 43 -4.75 13.99 4.89
C ASP A 43 -5.37 14.36 6.22
N ARG A 44 -5.62 15.65 6.44
CA ARG A 44 -6.25 16.18 7.65
C ARG A 44 -5.60 15.68 8.95
N CYS A 45 -4.26 15.53 8.97
CA CYS A 45 -3.54 15.15 10.17
C CYS A 45 -3.57 16.28 11.20
N SER A 46 -3.92 15.94 12.44
CA SER A 46 -3.94 16.84 13.60
C SER A 46 -2.96 16.42 14.71
N ASP A 47 -2.27 15.28 14.52
CA ASP A 47 -1.31 14.70 15.45
C ASP A 47 0.16 14.91 15.01
N GLY A 48 1.09 14.18 15.63
CA GLY A 48 2.54 14.24 15.34
C GLY A 48 2.97 13.63 14.01
N THR A 49 2.07 13.06 13.20
CA THR A 49 2.40 12.33 11.95
C THR A 49 3.35 13.11 11.05
N GLY A 50 3.03 14.36 10.77
CA GLY A 50 3.84 15.20 9.87
C GLY A 50 5.23 15.54 10.42
N ALA A 51 5.34 15.73 11.74
CA ALA A 51 6.63 15.99 12.39
C ALA A 51 7.52 14.73 12.32
N ILE A 52 6.96 13.57 12.60
CA ILE A 52 7.66 12.27 12.53
C ILE A 52 8.11 12.00 11.09
N ALA A 53 7.24 12.21 10.10
CA ALA A 53 7.59 12.02 8.70
C ALA A 53 8.80 12.88 8.28
N ARG A 54 8.80 14.16 8.61
CA ARG A 54 9.91 15.07 8.29
C ARG A 54 11.20 14.69 9.03
N ALA A 55 11.11 14.25 10.27
CA ALA A 55 12.28 13.80 11.04
C ALA A 55 12.97 12.59 10.42
N HIS A 56 12.24 11.74 9.67
CA HIS A 56 12.78 10.62 8.88
C HIS A 56 13.19 11.02 7.45
N GLY A 57 13.23 12.31 7.13
CA GLY A 57 13.65 12.81 5.82
C GLY A 57 12.56 12.75 4.74
N ALA A 58 11.33 12.40 5.08
CA ALA A 58 10.23 12.37 4.12
C ALA A 58 9.78 13.79 3.73
N ARG A 59 9.42 13.97 2.47
CA ARG A 59 8.71 15.14 1.98
C ARG A 59 7.24 15.03 2.29
N THR A 60 6.64 16.12 2.73
CA THR A 60 5.22 16.11 3.10
C THR A 60 4.41 17.05 2.19
N VAL A 61 3.20 16.61 1.83
CA VAL A 61 2.17 17.43 1.18
C VAL A 61 0.88 17.32 2.00
N THR A 62 0.17 18.42 2.19
CA THR A 62 -1.09 18.43 2.96
C THR A 62 -2.27 18.29 2.00
N THR A 63 -3.23 17.43 2.38
CA THR A 63 -4.47 17.18 1.63
C THR A 63 -5.68 17.13 2.55
N SER A 64 -6.87 17.16 1.94
CA SER A 64 -8.15 17.08 2.66
C SER A 64 -9.21 16.42 1.77
N GLY A 65 -9.10 15.12 1.51
CA GLY A 65 -10.06 14.52 0.59
C GLY A 65 -10.10 13.01 0.58
N GLY A 66 -9.43 12.37 1.53
CA GLY A 66 -9.39 10.92 1.66
C GLY A 66 -8.23 10.28 0.91
N VAL A 67 -8.17 8.94 1.00
CA VAL A 67 -6.99 8.15 0.61
C VAL A 67 -6.62 8.29 -0.88
N GLY A 68 -7.60 8.30 -1.78
CA GLY A 68 -7.34 8.43 -3.22
C GLY A 68 -6.70 9.79 -3.56
N ILE A 69 -7.22 10.88 -2.98
CA ILE A 69 -6.64 12.23 -3.17
C ILE A 69 -5.24 12.31 -2.53
N ALA A 70 -5.05 11.73 -1.36
CA ALA A 70 -3.75 11.69 -0.70
C ALA A 70 -2.70 10.95 -1.53
N ARG A 71 -3.03 9.75 -2.04
CA ARG A 71 -2.14 8.98 -2.94
C ARG A 71 -1.82 9.76 -4.21
N ALA A 72 -2.83 10.39 -4.84
CA ALA A 72 -2.63 11.21 -6.04
C ALA A 72 -1.70 12.41 -5.76
N ALA A 73 -1.88 13.11 -4.64
CA ALA A 73 -1.04 14.26 -4.27
C ALA A 73 0.42 13.86 -4.03
N ALA A 74 0.65 12.75 -3.29
CA ALA A 74 2.01 12.24 -3.07
C ALA A 74 2.68 11.82 -4.39
N ALA A 75 1.95 11.11 -5.27
CA ALA A 75 2.44 10.71 -6.59
C ALA A 75 2.77 11.92 -7.47
N SER A 76 1.89 12.93 -7.53
CA SER A 76 2.13 14.16 -8.29
C SER A 76 3.37 14.92 -7.79
N ALA A 77 3.56 15.03 -6.48
CA ALA A 77 4.75 15.64 -5.89
C ALA A 77 6.03 14.86 -6.24
N ALA A 78 5.97 13.53 -6.28
CA ALA A 78 7.08 12.67 -6.65
C ALA A 78 7.42 12.79 -8.15
N ILE A 79 6.41 12.79 -9.02
CA ILE A 79 6.57 12.95 -10.49
C ILE A 79 7.21 14.30 -10.80
N ALA A 80 6.75 15.39 -10.18
CA ALA A 80 7.32 16.72 -10.37
C ALA A 80 8.81 16.80 -9.99
N ARG A 81 9.32 15.83 -9.22
CA ARG A 81 10.72 15.72 -8.82
C ARG A 81 11.53 14.71 -9.65
N GLY A 82 10.94 14.17 -10.70
CA GLY A 82 11.61 13.28 -11.65
C GLY A 82 11.61 11.81 -11.20
N ALA A 83 10.57 11.36 -10.49
CA ALA A 83 10.39 9.93 -10.26
C ALA A 83 10.21 9.19 -11.59
N ARG A 84 10.81 8.00 -11.70
CA ARG A 84 10.57 7.05 -12.80
C ARG A 84 9.71 5.87 -12.40
N TRP A 85 9.75 5.55 -11.09
CA TRP A 85 8.98 4.48 -10.44
C TRP A 85 8.29 5.03 -9.20
N LEU A 86 7.03 4.66 -9.03
CA LEU A 86 6.20 4.97 -7.86
C LEU A 86 5.93 3.67 -7.10
N ALA A 87 6.39 3.58 -5.87
CA ALA A 87 6.08 2.50 -4.95
C ALA A 87 5.08 3.01 -3.91
N PHE A 88 3.97 2.32 -3.73
CA PHE A 88 2.89 2.69 -2.82
C PHE A 88 2.85 1.76 -1.63
N THR A 89 2.76 2.34 -0.43
CA THR A 89 2.51 1.63 0.81
C THR A 89 1.65 2.48 1.75
N ASP A 90 1.19 1.90 2.87
CA ASP A 90 0.39 2.62 3.86
C ASP A 90 1.23 3.01 5.07
N ALA A 91 0.79 4.03 5.81
CA ALA A 91 1.54 4.59 6.94
C ALA A 91 1.64 3.64 8.15
N ASP A 92 0.84 2.57 8.17
CA ASP A 92 0.81 1.51 9.18
C ASP A 92 1.42 0.19 8.69
N THR A 93 2.12 0.22 7.56
CA THR A 93 2.68 -0.95 6.90
C THR A 93 4.20 -0.93 6.96
N CYS A 94 4.81 -2.07 7.29
CA CYS A 94 6.24 -2.29 7.24
C CYS A 94 6.60 -3.14 6.02
N VAL A 95 7.62 -2.69 5.28
CA VAL A 95 8.09 -3.37 4.06
C VAL A 95 9.37 -4.16 4.35
N PRO A 96 9.62 -5.31 3.67
CA PRO A 96 10.86 -6.05 3.80
C PRO A 96 12.04 -5.33 3.09
N PRO A 97 13.29 -5.69 3.41
CA PRO A 97 14.47 -5.03 2.86
C PRO A 97 14.58 -5.08 1.33
N ASP A 98 14.09 -6.12 0.69
CA ASP A 98 14.09 -6.34 -0.77
C ASP A 98 12.88 -5.74 -1.50
N TRP A 99 12.00 -5.03 -0.80
CA TRP A 99 10.71 -4.55 -1.33
C TRP A 99 10.83 -3.71 -2.59
N LEU A 100 11.75 -2.74 -2.62
CA LEU A 100 11.95 -1.88 -3.78
C LEU A 100 12.69 -2.60 -4.91
N SER A 101 13.73 -3.37 -4.59
CA SER A 101 14.49 -4.10 -5.61
C SER A 101 13.64 -5.14 -6.31
N ALA A 102 12.83 -5.91 -5.59
CA ALA A 102 11.96 -6.93 -6.17
C ALA A 102 10.87 -6.31 -7.07
N GLN A 103 10.33 -5.13 -6.74
CA GLN A 103 9.41 -4.42 -7.62
C GLN A 103 10.07 -4.03 -8.96
N LEU A 104 11.33 -3.63 -8.94
CA LEU A 104 12.05 -3.26 -10.16
C LEU A 104 12.49 -4.48 -10.97
N ASP A 105 12.85 -5.57 -10.29
CA ASP A 105 13.33 -6.81 -10.90
C ASP A 105 12.22 -7.59 -11.62
N CYS A 106 10.93 -7.31 -11.34
CA CYS A 106 9.82 -8.00 -11.99
C CYS A 106 9.68 -7.70 -13.49
N ALA A 107 10.43 -6.71 -14.02
CA ALA A 107 10.48 -6.33 -15.43
C ALA A 107 9.10 -6.06 -16.06
N ALA A 108 8.12 -5.61 -15.26
CA ALA A 108 6.77 -5.25 -15.70
C ALA A 108 6.50 -3.75 -15.47
N ASP A 109 5.46 -3.24 -16.11
CA ASP A 109 5.03 -1.85 -15.94
C ASP A 109 4.45 -1.60 -14.54
N VAL A 110 3.84 -2.65 -13.97
CA VAL A 110 3.11 -2.63 -12.71
C VAL A 110 3.45 -3.85 -11.88
N PHE A 111 3.66 -3.66 -10.59
CA PHE A 111 3.80 -4.68 -9.57
C PHE A 111 2.59 -4.65 -8.63
N CYS A 112 1.93 -5.78 -8.43
CA CYS A 112 0.91 -5.99 -7.41
C CYS A 112 1.39 -7.09 -6.46
N GLY A 113 1.58 -6.75 -5.18
CA GLY A 113 1.99 -7.70 -4.14
C GLY A 113 0.87 -8.01 -3.17
N VAL A 114 1.15 -8.94 -2.25
CA VAL A 114 0.22 -9.35 -1.19
C VAL A 114 0.59 -8.69 0.14
N VAL A 115 -0.35 -8.67 1.07
CA VAL A 115 -0.17 -8.19 2.43
C VAL A 115 -0.26 -9.35 3.42
N GLU A 116 0.36 -9.20 4.57
CA GLU A 116 0.14 -10.08 5.71
C GLU A 116 -0.15 -9.27 6.97
N VAL A 117 -0.72 -9.94 7.94
CA VAL A 117 -0.94 -9.42 9.29
C VAL A 117 -0.22 -10.35 10.25
N THR A 118 0.74 -9.83 11.00
CA THR A 118 1.44 -10.59 12.04
C THR A 118 0.87 -10.34 13.43
N ASP A 119 0.44 -9.11 13.70
CA ASP A 119 -0.21 -8.75 14.96
C ASP A 119 -1.71 -8.56 14.73
N TRP A 120 -2.48 -9.53 15.20
CA TRP A 120 -3.94 -9.58 15.05
C TRP A 120 -4.67 -8.87 16.19
N HIS A 121 -3.93 -8.30 17.14
CA HIS A 121 -4.50 -7.65 18.32
C HIS A 121 -5.53 -8.55 19.00
N ASP A 122 -6.77 -8.07 19.16
CA ASP A 122 -7.89 -8.74 19.80
C ASP A 122 -8.87 -9.42 18.83
N PHE A 123 -8.50 -9.55 17.54
CA PHE A 123 -9.28 -10.36 16.60
C PHE A 123 -9.25 -11.84 16.99
N ARG A 124 -10.38 -12.49 16.82
CA ARG A 124 -10.55 -13.92 17.16
C ARG A 124 -9.68 -14.81 16.25
N PRO A 125 -9.20 -15.96 16.77
CA PRO A 125 -8.46 -16.92 15.95
C PRO A 125 -9.22 -17.37 14.70
N GLU A 126 -10.54 -17.50 14.79
CA GLU A 126 -11.42 -17.91 13.69
C GLU A 126 -11.44 -16.86 12.58
N THR A 127 -11.40 -15.56 12.93
CA THR A 127 -11.31 -14.45 11.95
C THR A 127 -9.98 -14.50 11.23
N ARG A 128 -8.88 -14.74 11.95
CA ARG A 128 -7.56 -14.94 11.36
C ARG A 128 -7.55 -16.12 10.39
N GLN A 129 -8.11 -17.26 10.80
CA GLN A 129 -8.19 -18.45 9.95
C GLN A 129 -9.02 -18.18 8.68
N ALA A 130 -10.15 -17.49 8.83
CA ALA A 130 -11.01 -17.10 7.73
C ALA A 130 -10.28 -16.19 6.72
N PHE A 131 -9.50 -15.21 7.21
CA PHE A 131 -8.67 -14.37 6.37
C PHE A 131 -7.64 -15.20 5.60
N LEU A 132 -6.87 -16.03 6.29
CA LEU A 132 -5.84 -16.86 5.67
C LEU A 132 -6.40 -17.84 4.63
N THR A 133 -7.63 -18.32 4.82
CA THR A 133 -8.31 -19.22 3.87
C THR A 133 -8.73 -18.50 2.59
N LYS A 134 -9.05 -17.20 2.67
CA LYS A 134 -9.44 -16.39 1.51
C LYS A 134 -8.24 -15.85 0.72
N GLU A 135 -7.07 -15.79 1.34
CA GLU A 135 -5.86 -15.27 0.70
C GLU A 135 -5.29 -16.27 -0.31
N ILE A 136 -5.23 -15.86 -1.56
CA ILE A 136 -4.55 -16.61 -2.62
C ILE A 136 -3.07 -16.22 -2.60
N ARG A 137 -2.23 -17.06 -1.98
CA ARG A 137 -0.78 -16.82 -1.85
C ARG A 137 0.03 -17.58 -2.91
N ARG A 138 -0.19 -17.23 -4.16
CA ARG A 138 0.60 -17.72 -5.31
C ARG A 138 0.75 -16.61 -6.34
N ASP A 139 1.79 -16.71 -7.15
CA ASP A 139 1.96 -15.78 -8.27
C ASP A 139 0.77 -15.87 -9.24
N GLY A 140 0.38 -14.75 -9.81
CA GLY A 140 -0.84 -14.62 -10.57
C GLY A 140 -2.10 -14.39 -9.71
N HIS A 141 -1.97 -14.08 -8.40
CA HIS A 141 -3.09 -13.79 -7.52
C HIS A 141 -3.94 -12.59 -8.00
N PRO A 142 -5.25 -12.54 -7.71
CA PRO A 142 -6.11 -11.44 -8.12
C PRO A 142 -6.06 -10.21 -7.21
N HIS A 143 -5.36 -10.30 -6.07
CA HIS A 143 -5.36 -9.25 -5.05
C HIS A 143 -4.76 -7.95 -5.56
N VAL A 144 -5.36 -6.84 -5.13
CA VAL A 144 -4.83 -5.48 -5.29
C VAL A 144 -4.82 -4.83 -3.91
N HIS A 145 -3.64 -4.40 -3.48
CA HIS A 145 -3.45 -3.74 -2.19
C HIS A 145 -2.62 -2.46 -2.40
N GLY A 146 -3.23 -1.32 -2.12
CA GLY A 146 -2.52 -0.05 -2.16
C GLY A 146 -1.33 0.03 -1.20
N ALA A 147 -1.28 -0.89 -0.21
CA ALA A 147 -0.15 -1.06 0.70
C ALA A 147 1.06 -1.78 0.08
N ASN A 148 0.88 -2.50 -1.06
CA ASN A 148 1.95 -3.23 -1.76
C ASN A 148 1.77 -3.17 -3.28
N LEU A 149 1.90 -1.98 -3.84
CA LEU A 149 1.70 -1.68 -5.24
C LEU A 149 2.89 -0.87 -5.76
N GLY A 150 3.32 -1.11 -6.99
CA GLY A 150 4.35 -0.34 -7.64
C GLY A 150 4.10 -0.19 -9.13
N MET A 151 4.56 0.91 -9.73
CA MET A 151 4.43 1.08 -11.18
C MET A 151 5.38 2.14 -11.74
N SER A 152 5.65 2.04 -13.03
CA SER A 152 6.36 3.09 -13.75
C SER A 152 5.50 4.37 -13.79
N VAL A 153 6.15 5.54 -13.79
CA VAL A 153 5.44 6.82 -13.96
C VAL A 153 4.71 6.86 -15.31
N ALA A 154 5.26 6.24 -16.34
CA ALA A 154 4.60 6.15 -17.65
C ALA A 154 3.26 5.42 -17.55
N ALA A 155 3.22 4.25 -16.88
CA ALA A 155 1.98 3.50 -16.65
C ALA A 155 0.99 4.28 -15.79
N TYR A 156 1.45 4.91 -14.70
CA TYR A 156 0.60 5.72 -13.83
C TYR A 156 -0.10 6.85 -14.58
N VAL A 157 0.66 7.58 -15.42
CA VAL A 157 0.12 8.70 -16.21
C VAL A 157 -0.83 8.19 -17.30
N ALA A 158 -0.49 7.10 -17.99
CA ALA A 158 -1.35 6.52 -19.03
C ALA A 158 -2.70 6.04 -18.49
N ALA A 159 -2.75 5.55 -17.23
CA ALA A 159 -3.98 5.14 -16.57
C ALA A 159 -4.78 6.30 -15.98
N GLY A 160 -4.26 7.55 -16.01
CA GLY A 160 -4.90 8.73 -15.43
C GLY A 160 -4.67 8.91 -13.94
N GLY A 161 -3.85 8.05 -13.30
CA GLY A 161 -3.51 8.11 -11.87
C GLY A 161 -4.66 7.72 -10.94
N PHE A 162 -4.47 7.97 -9.63
CA PHE A 162 -5.50 7.69 -8.63
C PHE A 162 -6.71 8.62 -8.77
N SER A 163 -7.89 8.02 -8.75
CA SER A 163 -9.17 8.75 -8.70
C SER A 163 -9.48 9.22 -7.29
N ALA A 164 -10.30 10.27 -7.17
CA ALA A 164 -10.77 10.83 -5.90
C ALA A 164 -11.84 9.94 -5.23
N LEU A 165 -11.59 8.64 -5.16
CA LEU A 165 -12.47 7.67 -4.51
C LEU A 165 -12.18 7.60 -3.01
N LYS A 166 -13.23 7.31 -2.23
CA LYS A 166 -13.12 7.15 -0.77
C LYS A 166 -12.52 5.79 -0.37
N CYS A 167 -12.66 4.78 -1.24
CA CYS A 167 -12.10 3.43 -1.11
C CYS A 167 -11.96 2.79 -2.49
N SER A 168 -11.19 1.70 -2.58
CA SER A 168 -10.94 0.92 -3.82
C SER A 168 -10.33 1.75 -4.95
N GLU A 169 -9.65 2.83 -4.64
CA GLU A 169 -8.93 3.67 -5.59
C GLU A 169 -7.76 2.92 -6.25
N ASP A 170 -7.17 1.99 -5.51
CA ASP A 170 -6.11 1.08 -5.97
C ASP A 170 -6.66 0.05 -6.97
N VAL A 171 -7.80 -0.58 -6.67
CA VAL A 171 -8.49 -1.50 -7.59
C VAL A 171 -8.91 -0.77 -8.87
N ALA A 172 -9.45 0.44 -8.75
CA ALA A 172 -9.83 1.26 -9.91
C ALA A 172 -8.62 1.61 -10.79
N LEU A 173 -7.48 1.96 -10.17
CA LEU A 173 -6.24 2.26 -10.88
C LEU A 173 -5.71 1.02 -11.61
N VAL A 174 -5.61 -0.13 -10.92
CA VAL A 174 -5.13 -1.38 -11.54
C VAL A 174 -6.05 -1.81 -12.68
N SER A 175 -7.37 -1.70 -12.53
CA SER A 175 -8.31 -1.98 -13.62
C SER A 175 -8.14 -1.02 -14.82
N ALA A 176 -7.75 0.24 -14.58
CA ALA A 176 -7.43 1.16 -15.67
C ALA A 176 -6.12 0.77 -16.39
N LEU A 177 -5.12 0.32 -15.64
CA LEU A 177 -3.85 -0.18 -16.18
C LEU A 177 -4.07 -1.44 -17.04
N GLU A 178 -4.91 -2.38 -16.60
CA GLU A 178 -5.29 -3.57 -17.37
C GLU A 178 -5.96 -3.19 -18.69
N ARG A 179 -6.92 -2.26 -18.66
CA ARG A 179 -7.58 -1.76 -19.86
C ARG A 179 -6.62 -1.03 -20.82
N ALA A 180 -5.58 -0.40 -20.29
CA ALA A 180 -4.54 0.23 -21.07
C ALA A 180 -3.50 -0.76 -21.63
N GLY A 181 -3.63 -2.07 -21.36
CA GLY A 181 -2.75 -3.12 -21.84
C GLY A 181 -1.37 -3.14 -21.17
N MET A 182 -1.24 -2.57 -19.98
CA MET A 182 0.02 -2.57 -19.22
C MET A 182 0.35 -3.99 -18.71
N GLN A 183 1.63 -4.32 -18.69
CA GLN A 183 2.10 -5.58 -18.11
C GLN A 183 2.08 -5.51 -16.59
N ILE A 184 1.31 -6.40 -15.94
CA ILE A 184 1.13 -6.43 -14.49
C ILE A 184 1.74 -7.72 -13.93
N ALA A 185 2.81 -7.59 -13.16
CA ALA A 185 3.36 -8.68 -12.35
C ALA A 185 2.57 -8.79 -11.04
N ARG A 186 1.91 -9.91 -10.85
CA ARG A 186 1.18 -10.26 -9.62
C ARG A 186 1.98 -11.30 -8.86
N LEU A 187 2.81 -10.84 -7.91
CA LEU A 187 3.78 -11.68 -7.23
C LEU A 187 3.48 -11.78 -5.74
N VAL A 188 3.63 -12.99 -5.20
CA VAL A 188 3.44 -13.22 -3.78
C VAL A 188 4.56 -12.62 -2.93
N LYS A 189 5.73 -12.41 -3.51
CA LYS A 189 6.87 -11.77 -2.82
C LYS A 189 7.29 -10.51 -3.57
N PRO A 190 7.75 -9.49 -2.86
CA PRO A 190 7.85 -9.38 -1.38
C PRO A 190 6.48 -9.19 -0.72
N VAL A 191 6.31 -9.76 0.49
CA VAL A 191 5.13 -9.57 1.34
C VAL A 191 5.36 -8.38 2.25
N VAL A 192 4.38 -7.50 2.40
CA VAL A 192 4.42 -6.42 3.38
C VAL A 192 3.53 -6.73 4.58
N ASN A 193 3.93 -6.28 5.76
CA ASN A 193 3.17 -6.50 6.99
C ASN A 193 2.37 -5.25 7.36
N THR A 194 1.04 -5.37 7.35
CA THR A 194 0.13 -4.26 7.66
C THR A 194 -0.58 -4.47 9.01
N SER A 195 -1.17 -3.41 9.53
CA SER A 195 -1.87 -3.41 10.82
C SER A 195 -3.27 -3.99 10.70
N ALA A 196 -3.64 -4.86 11.66
CA ALA A 196 -5.01 -5.32 11.87
C ALA A 196 -5.77 -4.47 12.89
N ARG A 197 -5.56 -3.17 12.90
CA ARG A 197 -6.30 -2.28 13.81
C ARG A 197 -7.80 -2.37 13.59
N ARG A 198 -8.58 -2.22 14.67
CA ARG A 198 -10.05 -2.27 14.61
C ARG A 198 -10.69 -0.98 14.11
N ILE A 199 -10.06 0.15 14.37
CA ILE A 199 -10.59 1.46 13.99
C ILE A 199 -10.01 1.85 12.63
N ALA A 200 -10.87 1.82 11.61
CA ALA A 200 -10.52 2.24 10.27
C ALA A 200 -10.16 3.75 10.22
N ARG A 201 -9.09 4.09 9.53
CA ARG A 201 -8.73 5.48 9.19
C ARG A 201 -9.38 5.93 7.87
N ALA A 202 -9.67 4.98 6.99
CA ALA A 202 -10.38 5.17 5.74
C ALA A 202 -11.62 4.29 5.69
N THR A 203 -12.78 4.84 5.39
CA THR A 203 -14.04 4.08 5.25
C THR A 203 -13.92 3.09 4.11
N GLY A 204 -14.29 1.83 4.32
CA GLY A 204 -14.21 0.77 3.32
C GLY A 204 -12.80 0.17 3.12
N GLY A 205 -11.81 0.58 3.93
CA GLY A 205 -10.45 0.07 3.88
C GLY A 205 -10.27 -1.32 4.53
N PHE A 206 -9.00 -1.71 4.73
CA PHE A 206 -8.61 -3.04 5.23
C PHE A 206 -9.18 -3.35 6.62
N SER A 207 -9.20 -2.39 7.55
CA SER A 207 -9.81 -2.57 8.88
C SER A 207 -11.31 -2.89 8.79
N ASP A 208 -12.05 -2.21 7.91
CA ASP A 208 -13.48 -2.48 7.68
C ASP A 208 -13.67 -3.86 7.03
N HIS A 209 -12.74 -4.30 6.18
CA HIS A 209 -12.76 -5.65 5.62
C HIS A 209 -12.60 -6.70 6.72
N LEU A 210 -11.65 -6.54 7.64
CA LEU A 210 -11.45 -7.47 8.74
C LEU A 210 -12.65 -7.48 9.71
N ALA A 211 -13.23 -6.31 10.01
CA ALA A 211 -14.43 -6.22 10.84
C ALA A 211 -15.63 -6.95 10.22
N ARG A 212 -15.87 -6.79 8.91
CA ARG A 212 -16.93 -7.54 8.20
C ARG A 212 -16.66 -9.04 8.19
N LEU A 213 -15.42 -9.45 8.01
CA LEU A 213 -15.03 -10.85 8.07
C LEU A 213 -15.32 -11.46 9.45
N GLU A 214 -15.00 -10.73 10.54
CA GLU A 214 -15.30 -11.16 11.89
C GLU A 214 -16.80 -11.30 12.12
N MET A 215 -17.60 -10.35 11.63
CA MET A 215 -19.07 -10.45 11.75
C MET A 215 -19.63 -11.65 11.00
N ALA A 216 -19.14 -11.95 9.80
CA ALA A 216 -19.54 -13.13 9.03
C ALA A 216 -19.16 -14.44 9.77
N VAL A 217 -17.96 -14.51 10.34
CA VAL A 217 -17.53 -15.65 11.17
C VAL A 217 -18.43 -15.84 12.38
N LEU A 218 -18.78 -14.74 13.09
CA LEU A 218 -19.67 -14.79 14.25
C LEU A 218 -21.12 -15.20 13.91
N ALA A 219 -21.58 -14.84 12.70
CA ALA A 219 -22.90 -15.26 12.18
C ALA A 219 -22.91 -16.71 11.70
N GLY A 220 -21.78 -17.42 11.70
CA GLY A 220 -21.68 -18.79 11.18
C GLY A 220 -21.82 -18.86 9.65
N GLU A 221 -21.60 -17.75 8.94
CA GLU A 221 -21.66 -17.74 7.49
C GLU A 221 -20.49 -18.53 6.92
N PRO A 222 -20.71 -19.35 5.88
CA PRO A 222 -19.62 -20.10 5.26
C PRO A 222 -18.59 -19.15 4.68
N VAL A 223 -17.37 -19.20 5.22
CA VAL A 223 -16.22 -18.50 4.67
C VAL A 223 -15.77 -19.27 3.43
N LEU A 224 -16.48 -19.05 2.31
CA LEU A 224 -16.09 -19.63 1.02
C LEU A 224 -14.74 -19.02 0.63
N GLY A 225 -13.70 -19.85 0.56
CA GLY A 225 -12.48 -19.50 -0.17
C GLY A 225 -12.86 -19.15 -1.62
N ASN A 226 -12.20 -18.16 -2.21
CA ASN A 226 -12.37 -17.87 -3.63
C ASN A 226 -12.11 -19.17 -4.41
N GLN A 227 -13.18 -19.83 -4.84
CA GLN A 227 -13.05 -20.88 -5.86
C GLN A 227 -12.64 -20.17 -7.14
N VAL A 228 -11.52 -20.59 -7.68
CA VAL A 228 -10.96 -20.21 -8.98
C VAL A 228 -11.89 -20.64 -10.09
#